data_1c36df23d734b70d19b1a0c7dc1cfd9c
#
_entry.id   1c36df23d734b70d19b1a0c7dc1cfd9c
#
_cell.length_a   1.000
_cell.length_b   1.000
_cell.length_c   1.000
_cell.angle_alpha   90.00
_cell.angle_beta   90.00
_cell.angle_gamma   90.00
#
_symmetry.space_group_name_H-M   'P 1'
#
loop_
_entity.id
_entity.type
_entity.pdbx_description
1 polymer ?
#
loop_
_entity_poly.entity_id
_entity_poly.type
_entity_poly.pdbx_seq_one_letter_code
_entity_poly.pdbx_strand_id
1 'polypeptide(L)'
;GLFFRTDPKNAVQGGFEIQIASPGLYSGKHIVGSLYDAKEPMVAAGKPDGEWNTMELSCKGSSIKAKVNGKKVIDLNIDDWTEPNKNPDGSKNKFKTALKNLPRTGHFGLQYHGQPVWYRKIKIKPGG
;
A
#
# COMPACT_ATOMS: atom_id res chain seq x y z
N GLY A 1 -0.13 5.50 -6.54
CA GLY A 1 -0.44 4.42 -5.62
C GLY A 1 -1.91 4.10 -5.50
N LEU A 2 -2.20 2.97 -4.90
CA LEU A 2 -3.55 2.56 -4.56
C LEU A 2 -3.79 2.84 -3.07
N PHE A 3 -4.62 3.83 -2.77
CA PHE A 3 -5.07 4.09 -1.41
C PHE A 3 -6.22 3.16 -1.03
N PHE A 4 -6.25 2.72 0.21
CA PHE A 4 -7.34 1.88 0.72
C PHE A 4 -7.58 2.14 2.20
N ARG A 5 -8.81 1.85 2.66
CA ARG A 5 -9.27 2.15 4.03
C ARG A 5 -8.92 3.59 4.42
N THR A 6 -9.13 4.53 3.52
CA THR A 6 -8.66 5.90 3.69
C THR A 6 -9.81 6.90 3.75
N ASP A 7 -9.50 8.07 4.26
CA ASP A 7 -10.36 9.23 4.26
C ASP A 7 -10.03 10.08 3.02
N PRO A 8 -11.00 10.33 2.12
CA PRO A 8 -10.74 11.15 0.93
C PRO A 8 -10.26 12.56 1.25
N LYS A 9 -10.58 13.09 2.41
CA LYS A 9 -10.15 14.42 2.86
C LYS A 9 -8.76 14.43 3.46
N ASN A 10 -8.22 13.27 3.82
CA ASN A 10 -6.89 13.13 4.41
C ASN A 10 -6.30 11.78 4.02
N ALA A 11 -6.14 11.55 2.71
CA ALA A 11 -5.75 10.25 2.19
C ALA A 11 -4.37 9.79 2.68
N VAL A 12 -3.44 10.73 2.84
CA VAL A 12 -2.05 10.41 3.20
C VAL A 12 -1.92 9.93 4.64
N GLN A 13 -2.63 10.55 5.57
CA GLN A 13 -2.57 10.22 7.01
C GLN A 13 -3.74 9.33 7.47
N GLY A 14 -4.86 9.38 6.78
CA GLY A 14 -6.08 8.71 7.21
C GLY A 14 -6.26 7.29 6.71
N GLY A 15 -5.26 6.69 6.07
CA GLY A 15 -5.34 5.34 5.54
C GLY A 15 -4.02 4.83 5.01
N PHE A 16 -4.09 3.81 4.17
CA PHE A 16 -2.93 3.08 3.66
C PHE A 16 -2.77 3.26 2.15
N GLU A 17 -1.56 2.97 1.67
CA GLU A 17 -1.24 3.01 0.26
C GLU A 17 -0.35 1.85 -0.14
N ILE A 18 -0.70 1.14 -1.21
CA ILE A 18 0.25 0.26 -1.91
C ILE A 18 0.87 1.07 -3.03
N GLN A 19 2.18 1.18 -3.01
CA GLN A 19 2.92 2.02 -3.95
C GLN A 19 2.83 1.51 -5.39
N ILE A 20 2.64 2.45 -6.31
CA ILE A 20 2.78 2.24 -7.74
C ILE A 20 3.82 3.26 -8.22
N ALA A 21 4.95 2.77 -8.70
CA ALA A 21 6.06 3.59 -9.19
C ALA A 21 6.88 2.82 -10.22
N SER A 22 7.61 3.54 -11.04
CA SER A 22 8.57 2.93 -11.97
C SER A 22 9.64 2.16 -11.22
N PRO A 23 10.01 0.96 -11.68
CA PRO A 23 11.10 0.21 -11.07
C PRO A 23 12.41 1.01 -11.04
N GLY A 24 13.10 0.97 -9.91
CA GLY A 24 14.38 1.67 -9.75
C GLY A 24 14.29 3.14 -9.40
N LEU A 25 13.07 3.73 -9.38
CA LEU A 25 12.90 5.14 -9.04
C LEU A 25 13.11 5.42 -7.55
N TYR A 26 12.68 4.50 -6.70
CA TYR A 26 12.77 4.59 -5.24
C TYR A 26 13.43 3.35 -4.66
N SER A 27 13.60 3.30 -3.34
CA SER A 27 14.16 2.17 -2.61
C SER A 27 13.35 1.84 -1.36
N GLY A 28 13.54 0.63 -0.85
CA GLY A 28 12.98 0.19 0.42
C GLY A 28 11.46 0.23 0.48
N LYS A 29 10.94 0.97 1.44
CA LYS A 29 9.50 1.10 1.71
C LYS A 29 8.75 1.96 0.70
N HIS A 30 9.41 2.43 -0.34
CA HIS A 30 8.86 3.36 -1.32
C HIS A 30 8.83 2.79 -2.74
N ILE A 31 9.25 1.55 -2.94
CA ILE A 31 9.18 0.91 -4.26
C ILE A 31 7.79 0.36 -4.53
N VAL A 32 7.52 0.02 -5.79
CA VAL A 32 6.25 -0.59 -6.19
C VAL A 32 5.95 -1.84 -5.35
N GLY A 33 4.73 -1.94 -4.87
CA GLY A 33 4.28 -3.06 -4.03
C GLY A 33 4.52 -2.87 -2.53
N SER A 34 5.23 -1.83 -2.10
CA SER A 34 5.39 -1.55 -0.67
C SER A 34 4.06 -1.12 -0.05
N LEU A 35 3.86 -1.45 1.23
CA LEU A 35 2.92 -0.70 2.04
C LEU A 35 3.65 0.60 2.37
N TYR A 36 3.26 1.68 1.68
CA TYR A 36 4.05 2.88 1.57
C TYR A 36 4.51 3.40 2.93
N ASP A 37 5.81 3.60 3.05
CA ASP A 37 6.51 4.09 4.25
C ASP A 37 6.39 3.19 5.50
N ALA A 38 5.67 2.08 5.40
CA ALA A 38 5.45 1.16 6.54
C ALA A 38 6.17 -0.17 6.38
N LYS A 39 6.18 -0.76 5.18
CA LYS A 39 6.79 -2.07 4.94
C LYS A 39 7.26 -2.19 3.50
N GLU A 40 8.53 -2.54 3.32
CA GLU A 40 9.03 -2.86 1.99
C GLU A 40 8.43 -4.17 1.47
N PRO A 41 8.31 -4.35 0.15
CA PRO A 41 7.79 -5.58 -0.40
C PRO A 41 8.75 -6.75 -0.16
N MET A 42 8.18 -7.95 -0.06
CA MET A 42 8.95 -9.19 0.12
C MET A 42 9.85 -9.48 -1.08
N VAL A 43 9.48 -8.98 -2.25
CA VAL A 43 10.24 -9.13 -3.51
C VAL A 43 9.93 -7.93 -4.40
N ALA A 44 10.90 -7.49 -5.20
CA ALA A 44 10.70 -6.46 -6.23
C ALA A 44 10.03 -7.13 -7.43
N ALA A 45 8.72 -6.90 -7.60
CA ALA A 45 7.90 -7.61 -8.58
C ALA A 45 7.38 -6.73 -9.73
N GLY A 46 7.71 -5.45 -9.76
CA GLY A 46 7.29 -4.53 -10.82
C GLY A 46 7.96 -4.85 -12.16
N LYS A 47 7.19 -4.70 -13.25
CA LYS A 47 7.71 -4.81 -14.61
C LYS A 47 8.21 -3.45 -15.09
N PRO A 48 9.10 -3.42 -16.11
CA PRO A 48 9.57 -2.17 -16.71
C PRO A 48 8.43 -1.28 -17.19
N ASP A 49 8.68 0.03 -17.26
CA ASP A 49 7.73 0.99 -17.81
C ASP A 49 7.31 0.59 -19.22
N GLY A 50 6.03 0.84 -19.53
CA GLY A 50 5.43 0.44 -20.80
C GLY A 50 4.75 -0.92 -20.77
N GLU A 51 4.96 -1.72 -19.73
CA GLU A 51 4.27 -2.99 -19.55
C GLU A 51 3.17 -2.87 -18.49
N TRP A 52 2.08 -3.61 -18.69
CA TRP A 52 1.02 -3.68 -17.69
C TRP A 52 1.45 -4.53 -16.50
N ASN A 53 1.16 -4.02 -15.30
CA ASN A 53 1.32 -4.74 -14.05
C ASN A 53 -0.06 -5.13 -13.53
N THR A 54 -0.12 -6.24 -12.80
CA THR A 54 -1.33 -6.62 -12.05
C THR A 54 -1.08 -6.43 -10.57
N MET A 55 -2.11 -6.02 -9.84
CA MET A 55 -2.06 -5.90 -8.38
C MET A 55 -3.32 -6.49 -7.78
N GLU A 56 -3.14 -7.30 -6.74
CA GLU A 56 -4.23 -7.83 -5.92
C GLU A 56 -4.02 -7.39 -4.49
N LEU A 57 -5.05 -6.85 -3.88
CA LEU A 57 -5.04 -6.42 -2.48
C LEU A 57 -6.16 -7.11 -1.74
N SER A 58 -5.84 -7.71 -0.61
CA SER A 58 -6.81 -8.34 0.30
C SER A 58 -6.64 -7.77 1.70
N CYS A 59 -7.72 -7.24 2.25
CA CYS A 59 -7.76 -6.69 3.61
C CYS A 59 -8.87 -7.38 4.38
N LYS A 60 -8.50 -8.07 5.45
CA LYS A 60 -9.46 -8.78 6.32
C LYS A 60 -9.09 -8.51 7.78
N GLY A 61 -9.90 -7.70 8.46
CA GLY A 61 -9.56 -7.27 9.82
C GLY A 61 -8.21 -6.56 9.85
N SER A 62 -7.29 -7.05 10.66
CA SER A 62 -5.92 -6.52 10.76
C SER A 62 -4.96 -7.09 9.71
N SER A 63 -5.38 -8.10 8.95
CA SER A 63 -4.55 -8.76 7.94
C SER A 63 -4.56 -7.98 6.63
N ILE A 64 -3.39 -7.67 6.11
CA ILE A 64 -3.22 -7.04 4.79
C ILE A 64 -2.29 -7.92 3.97
N LYS A 65 -2.76 -8.32 2.79
CA LYS A 65 -1.99 -9.10 1.83
C LYS A 65 -2.07 -8.45 0.46
N ALA A 66 -0.96 -8.43 -0.24
CA ALA A 66 -0.91 -7.89 -1.59
C ALA A 66 -0.02 -8.76 -2.48
N LYS A 67 -0.39 -8.81 -3.76
CA LYS A 67 0.42 -9.45 -4.81
C LYS A 67 0.63 -8.45 -5.94
N VAL A 68 1.81 -8.48 -6.51
CA VAL A 68 2.14 -7.75 -7.75
C VAL A 68 2.64 -8.75 -8.76
N ASN A 69 2.01 -8.78 -9.92
CA ASN A 69 2.33 -9.72 -11.00
C ASN A 69 2.36 -11.19 -10.53
N GLY A 70 1.38 -11.55 -9.68
CA GLY A 70 1.25 -12.89 -9.14
C GLY A 70 2.20 -13.24 -7.99
N LYS A 71 3.10 -12.33 -7.60
CA LYS A 71 4.05 -12.56 -6.52
C LYS A 71 3.58 -11.87 -5.24
N LYS A 72 3.60 -12.59 -4.12
CA LYS A 72 3.27 -12.01 -2.82
C LYS A 72 4.31 -10.97 -2.44
N VAL A 73 3.87 -9.74 -2.22
CA VAL A 73 4.75 -8.62 -1.82
C VAL A 73 4.49 -8.15 -0.40
N ILE A 74 3.26 -8.24 0.08
CA ILE A 74 2.85 -7.85 1.43
C ILE A 74 2.04 -8.98 2.06
N ASP A 75 2.37 -9.32 3.30
CA ASP A 75 1.62 -10.24 4.13
C ASP A 75 1.91 -9.88 5.58
N LEU A 76 1.03 -9.10 6.20
CA LEU A 76 1.29 -8.54 7.50
C LEU A 76 0.02 -8.34 8.32
N ASN A 77 0.23 -8.07 9.60
CA ASN A 77 -0.81 -7.70 10.55
C ASN A 77 -0.55 -6.26 11.01
N ILE A 78 -1.46 -5.34 10.70
CA ILE A 78 -1.29 -3.92 11.06
C ILE A 78 -1.32 -3.68 12.57
N ASP A 79 -1.78 -4.62 13.38
CA ASP A 79 -1.73 -4.52 14.84
C ASP A 79 -0.30 -4.56 15.39
N ASP A 80 0.68 -4.97 14.58
CA ASP A 80 2.10 -4.92 14.94
C ASP A 80 2.66 -3.49 14.95
N TRP A 81 1.98 -2.54 14.30
CA TRP A 81 2.33 -1.11 14.34
C TRP A 81 1.65 -0.44 15.53
N THR A 82 2.33 -0.43 16.65
CA THR A 82 1.76 -0.03 17.95
C THR A 82 2.05 1.40 18.35
N GLU A 83 2.92 2.11 17.62
CA GLU A 83 3.36 3.45 17.97
C GLU A 83 3.26 4.40 16.78
N PRO A 84 2.94 5.69 17.02
CA PRO A 84 3.01 6.71 15.98
C PRO A 84 4.43 6.84 15.43
N ASN A 85 4.54 7.10 14.14
CA ASN A 85 5.79 7.41 13.44
C ASN A 85 6.86 6.31 13.53
N LYS A 86 6.48 5.07 13.86
CA LYS A 86 7.43 3.99 14.06
C LYS A 86 6.92 2.67 13.47
N ASN A 87 7.78 2.00 12.73
CA ASN A 87 7.53 0.65 12.23
C ASN A 87 7.97 -0.41 13.24
N PRO A 88 7.49 -1.66 13.14
CA PRO A 88 7.90 -2.74 14.06
C PRO A 88 9.39 -3.00 14.11
N ASP A 89 10.13 -2.73 13.02
CA ASP A 89 11.59 -2.88 12.96
C ASP A 89 12.36 -1.70 13.59
N GLY A 90 11.65 -0.72 14.14
CA GLY A 90 12.24 0.48 14.75
C GLY A 90 12.46 1.64 13.80
N SER A 91 12.29 1.44 12.49
CA SER A 91 12.42 2.54 11.52
C SER A 91 11.27 3.53 11.63
N LYS A 92 11.51 4.76 11.18
CA LYS A 92 10.51 5.83 11.21
C LYS A 92 9.53 5.70 10.04
N ASN A 93 8.28 6.13 10.27
CA ASN A 93 7.30 6.32 9.21
C ASN A 93 6.58 7.66 9.36
N LYS A 94 5.82 8.03 8.31
CA LYS A 94 5.09 9.31 8.25
C LYS A 94 3.82 9.36 9.09
N PHE A 95 3.32 8.22 9.57
CA PHE A 95 2.01 8.14 10.19
C PHE A 95 2.02 8.69 11.61
N LYS A 96 1.24 9.74 11.83
CA LYS A 96 1.08 10.38 13.15
C LYS A 96 0.20 9.55 14.08
N THR A 97 -0.50 8.54 13.54
CA THR A 97 -1.32 7.60 14.29
C THR A 97 -0.72 6.20 14.13
N ALA A 98 -0.63 5.44 15.23
CA ALA A 98 -0.23 4.04 15.15
C ALA A 98 -1.17 3.30 14.19
N LEU A 99 -0.63 2.48 13.26
CA LEU A 99 -1.46 1.87 12.22
C LEU A 99 -2.56 0.98 12.79
N LYS A 100 -2.32 0.33 13.94
CA LYS A 100 -3.35 -0.47 14.63
C LYS A 100 -4.59 0.35 14.99
N ASN A 101 -4.47 1.66 15.12
CA ASN A 101 -5.55 2.56 15.51
C ASN A 101 -6.23 3.23 14.33
N LEU A 102 -5.76 3.00 13.09
CA LEU A 102 -6.44 3.50 11.92
C LEU A 102 -7.74 2.71 11.66
N PRO A 103 -8.76 3.36 11.08
CA PRO A 103 -10.04 2.68 10.78
C PRO A 103 -9.85 1.45 9.90
N ARG A 104 -10.66 0.42 10.15
CA ARG A 104 -10.71 -0.80 9.34
C ARG A 104 -11.61 -0.66 8.12
N THR A 105 -12.33 0.44 8.01
CA THR A 105 -13.22 0.77 6.90
C THR A 105 -12.86 2.13 6.35
N GLY A 106 -13.18 2.36 5.10
CA GLY A 106 -12.89 3.63 4.44
C GLY A 106 -13.04 3.51 2.93
N HIS A 107 -12.48 4.46 2.23
CA HIS A 107 -12.51 4.53 0.77
C HIS A 107 -11.26 3.88 0.17
N PHE A 108 -11.34 3.51 -1.10
CA PHE A 108 -10.16 3.27 -1.91
C PHE A 108 -10.07 4.36 -2.97
N GLY A 109 -8.86 4.61 -3.45
CA GLY A 109 -8.63 5.62 -4.47
C GLY A 109 -7.36 5.36 -5.25
N LEU A 110 -7.34 5.87 -6.48
CA LEU A 110 -6.18 5.76 -7.36
C LEU A 110 -5.49 7.12 -7.39
N GLN A 111 -4.20 7.12 -7.07
CA GLN A 111 -3.43 8.34 -6.94
C GLN A 111 -2.94 8.84 -8.31
N TYR A 112 -3.04 10.15 -8.52
CA TYR A 112 -2.31 10.87 -9.56
C TYR A 112 -1.24 11.74 -8.89
N HIS A 113 0.02 11.49 -9.25
CA HIS A 113 1.17 12.16 -8.62
C HIS A 113 1.97 13.01 -9.60
N GLY A 114 1.29 13.58 -10.61
CA GLY A 114 1.93 14.46 -11.59
C GLY A 114 2.60 13.75 -12.76
N GLN A 115 2.68 12.43 -12.74
CA GLN A 115 3.22 11.61 -13.82
C GLN A 115 2.10 10.79 -14.47
N PRO A 116 2.14 10.53 -15.78
CA PRO A 116 1.13 9.70 -16.43
C PRO A 116 1.07 8.31 -15.80
N VAL A 117 -0.16 7.86 -15.55
CA VAL A 117 -0.44 6.52 -15.06
C VAL A 117 -1.75 6.04 -15.67
N TRP A 118 -1.81 4.75 -15.98
CA TRP A 118 -2.99 4.13 -16.59
C TRP A 118 -3.49 3.00 -15.71
N TYR A 119 -4.82 2.91 -15.57
CA TYR A 119 -5.49 1.85 -14.83
C TYR A 119 -6.51 1.17 -15.73
N ARG A 120 -6.68 -0.14 -15.57
CA ARG A 120 -7.71 -0.89 -16.29
C ARG A 120 -8.16 -2.12 -15.51
N LYS A 121 -9.33 -2.67 -15.87
CA LYS A 121 -9.86 -3.92 -15.29
C LYS A 121 -9.92 -3.89 -13.76
N ILE A 122 -10.41 -2.78 -13.22
CA ILE A 122 -10.53 -2.60 -11.77
C ILE A 122 -11.73 -3.40 -11.28
N LYS A 123 -11.49 -4.31 -10.31
CA LYS A 123 -12.52 -5.16 -9.74
C LYS A 123 -12.44 -5.11 -8.22
N ILE A 124 -13.60 -5.09 -7.57
CA ILE A 124 -13.70 -5.12 -6.12
C ILE A 124 -14.65 -6.25 -5.74
N LYS A 125 -14.20 -7.08 -4.79
CA LYS A 125 -15.04 -8.10 -4.15
C LYS A 125 -15.18 -7.75 -2.68
N PRO A 126 -16.36 -7.29 -2.23
CA PRO A 126 -16.58 -7.01 -0.81
C PRO A 126 -16.37 -8.27 0.02
N GLY A 127 -15.66 -8.13 1.14
CA GLY A 127 -15.47 -9.20 2.10
C GLY A 127 -16.71 -9.39 2.96
N GLY A 128 -16.96 -10.61 3.33
CA GLY A 128 -18.01 -10.97 4.28
C GLY A 128 -17.66 -10.58 5.71
#